data_8323023a467ee2731c9d1a46251e5dbc
#
_entry.id   8323023a467ee2731c9d1a46251e5dbc
#
_cell.length_a   1.000
_cell.length_b   1.000
_cell.length_c   1.000
_cell.angle_alpha   90.00
_cell.angle_beta   90.00
_cell.angle_gamma   90.00
#
_symmetry.space_group_name_H-M   'P 1'
#
loop_
_entity.id
_entity.type
_entity.pdbx_description
1 polymer ?
#
loop_
_entity_poly.entity_id
_entity_poly.type
_entity_poly.pdbx_seq_one_letter_code
_entity_poly.pdbx_strand_id
1 'polypeptide(L)'
;VEEITPECHDKIIAYTSNLPHAAAAALINSDRFGGQSCWFIGGGFRDVTRIADINAGLWSDLFLENRENVLSELENFRTQIETLQKLINENNREGLQEFLQKAACHRKEIVL
;
A
#
# COMPACT_ATOMS: atom_id res chain seq x y z
N VAL A 1 27.84 -2.02 -1.43
CA VAL A 1 26.58 -2.42 -2.06
C VAL A 1 26.50 -3.93 -2.10
N GLU A 2 25.49 -4.48 -1.50
CA GLU A 2 25.28 -5.92 -1.51
C GLU A 2 24.61 -6.34 -2.81
N GLU A 3 25.09 -7.44 -3.37
CA GLU A 3 24.44 -8.05 -4.51
C GLU A 3 23.23 -8.84 -4.04
N ILE A 4 22.10 -8.66 -4.73
CA ILE A 4 20.89 -9.42 -4.45
C ILE A 4 20.56 -10.30 -5.64
N THR A 5 19.98 -11.47 -5.35
CA THR A 5 19.55 -12.38 -6.41
C THR A 5 18.35 -11.80 -7.16
N PRO A 6 18.12 -12.20 -8.43
CA PRO A 6 16.91 -11.79 -9.16
C PRO A 6 15.63 -12.11 -8.41
N GLU A 7 15.57 -13.25 -7.73
CA GLU A 7 14.42 -13.68 -6.94
C GLU A 7 14.17 -12.72 -5.76
N CYS A 8 15.22 -12.33 -5.07
CA CYS A 8 15.12 -11.38 -3.96
C CYS A 8 14.74 -10.00 -4.45
N HIS A 9 15.31 -9.57 -5.57
CA HIS A 9 14.99 -8.31 -6.22
C HIS A 9 13.48 -8.24 -6.55
N ASP A 10 12.93 -9.30 -7.14
CA ASP A 10 11.53 -9.35 -7.53
C ASP A 10 10.60 -9.26 -6.32
N LYS A 11 10.98 -9.87 -5.20
CA LYS A 11 10.22 -9.75 -3.94
C LYS A 11 10.23 -8.32 -3.40
N ILE A 12 11.38 -7.68 -3.43
CA ILE A 12 11.51 -6.29 -2.94
C ILE A 12 10.71 -5.34 -3.83
N ILE A 13 10.78 -5.49 -5.14
CA ILE A 13 10.03 -4.66 -6.08
C ILE A 13 8.52 -4.87 -5.92
N ALA A 14 8.07 -6.08 -5.62
CA ALA A 14 6.66 -6.32 -5.34
C ALA A 14 6.17 -5.47 -4.17
N TYR A 15 6.99 -5.30 -3.14
CA TYR A 15 6.65 -4.48 -1.98
C TYR A 15 6.80 -2.98 -2.24
N THR A 16 7.92 -2.57 -2.86
CA THR A 16 8.28 -1.15 -2.96
C THR A 16 7.68 -0.45 -4.17
N SER A 17 7.24 -1.20 -5.17
CA SER A 17 6.70 -0.64 -6.41
C SER A 17 5.30 -1.19 -6.73
N ASN A 18 5.17 -2.50 -6.90
CA ASN A 18 3.89 -3.08 -7.32
C ASN A 18 2.79 -2.85 -6.29
N LEU A 19 3.05 -3.10 -5.01
CA LEU A 19 2.06 -2.94 -3.96
C LEU A 19 1.55 -1.49 -3.83
N PRO A 20 2.41 -0.46 -3.78
CA PRO A 20 1.92 0.92 -3.71
C PRO A 20 1.00 1.28 -4.87
N HIS A 21 1.32 0.87 -6.09
CA HIS A 21 0.48 1.16 -7.25
C HIS A 21 -0.86 0.42 -7.17
N ALA A 22 -0.83 -0.85 -6.76
CA ALA A 22 -2.05 -1.64 -6.55
C ALA A 22 -2.92 -1.04 -5.44
N ALA A 23 -2.30 -0.63 -4.33
CA ALA A 23 -3.00 -0.03 -3.20
C ALA A 23 -3.65 1.31 -3.57
N ALA A 24 -2.93 2.15 -4.32
CA ALA A 24 -3.45 3.43 -4.79
C ALA A 24 -4.66 3.22 -5.71
N ALA A 25 -4.56 2.28 -6.65
CA ALA A 25 -5.66 1.95 -7.55
C ALA A 25 -6.88 1.42 -6.79
N ALA A 26 -6.65 0.52 -5.83
CA ALA A 26 -7.72 -0.04 -5.00
C ALA A 26 -8.38 1.04 -4.14
N LEU A 27 -7.59 1.96 -3.59
CA LEU A 27 -8.12 3.07 -2.80
C LEU A 27 -9.06 3.94 -3.64
N ILE A 28 -8.63 4.31 -4.84
CA ILE A 28 -9.48 5.10 -5.76
C ILE A 28 -10.74 4.32 -6.13
N ASN A 29 -10.60 3.02 -6.44
CA ASN A 29 -11.74 2.18 -6.82
C ASN A 29 -12.73 1.98 -5.66
N SER A 30 -12.31 2.21 -4.43
CA SER A 30 -13.19 2.12 -3.27
C SER A 30 -14.06 3.36 -3.06
N ASP A 31 -13.87 4.40 -3.89
CA ASP A 31 -14.70 5.62 -3.83
C ASP A 31 -16.14 5.28 -4.20
N ARG A 32 -17.07 5.60 -3.29
CA ARG A 32 -18.50 5.33 -3.46
C ARG A 32 -19.35 6.58 -3.23
N PHE A 33 -18.75 7.76 -3.37
CA PHE A 33 -19.41 9.02 -3.00
C PHE A 33 -19.91 9.80 -4.21
N GLY A 34 -19.90 9.22 -5.43
CA GLY A 34 -20.51 9.81 -6.60
C GLY A 34 -19.95 11.17 -7.00
N GLY A 35 -18.66 11.38 -6.83
CA GLY A 35 -18.00 12.63 -7.18
C GLY A 35 -17.97 13.68 -6.07
N GLN A 36 -18.72 13.49 -4.98
CA GLN A 36 -18.69 14.44 -3.86
C GLN A 36 -17.36 14.41 -3.11
N SER A 37 -16.62 13.30 -3.20
CA SER A 37 -15.33 13.17 -2.55
C SER A 37 -14.35 14.26 -2.99
N CYS A 38 -14.45 14.76 -4.23
CA CYS A 38 -13.53 15.76 -4.76
C CYS A 38 -13.50 17.06 -3.94
N TRP A 39 -14.58 17.36 -3.22
CA TRP A 39 -14.68 18.57 -2.41
C TRP A 39 -13.92 18.46 -1.09
N PHE A 40 -13.49 17.26 -0.71
CA PHE A 40 -12.89 17.00 0.59
C PHE A 40 -11.44 16.45 0.47
N ILE A 41 -10.89 16.42 -0.74
CA ILE A 41 -9.56 15.88 -0.97
C ILE A 41 -8.49 16.83 -0.45
N GLY A 42 -7.69 16.35 0.50
CA GLY A 42 -6.53 17.07 1.02
C GLY A 42 -5.23 16.53 0.45
N GLY A 43 -4.11 17.08 0.94
CA GLY A 43 -2.77 16.72 0.48
C GLY A 43 -2.43 15.25 0.66
N GLY A 44 -2.81 14.66 1.79
CA GLY A 44 -2.53 13.25 2.07
C GLY A 44 -3.18 12.31 1.04
N PHE A 45 -4.45 12.54 0.74
CA PHE A 45 -5.15 11.73 -0.25
C PHE A 45 -4.53 11.90 -1.64
N ARG A 46 -4.19 13.14 -2.03
CA ARG A 46 -3.55 13.42 -3.31
C ARG A 46 -2.22 12.68 -3.43
N ASP A 47 -1.39 12.76 -2.39
CA ASP A 47 -0.06 12.14 -2.42
C ASP A 47 -0.14 10.62 -2.52
N VAL A 48 -1.01 10.00 -1.73
CA VAL A 48 -1.16 8.55 -1.70
C VAL A 48 -1.75 8.01 -3.01
N THR A 49 -2.66 8.77 -3.65
CA THR A 49 -3.37 8.29 -4.85
C THR A 49 -2.75 8.76 -6.17
N ARG A 50 -1.74 9.60 -6.14
CA ARG A 50 -1.14 10.16 -7.36
C ARG A 50 -0.74 9.09 -8.37
N ILE A 51 -0.19 7.99 -7.89
CA ILE A 51 0.27 6.89 -8.74
C ILE A 51 -0.85 5.96 -9.22
N ALA A 52 -2.11 6.25 -8.86
CA ALA A 52 -3.25 5.51 -9.42
C ALA A 52 -3.55 5.93 -10.87
N ASP A 53 -3.08 7.08 -11.30
CA ASP A 53 -3.19 7.52 -12.70
C ASP A 53 -2.05 6.86 -13.49
N ILE A 54 -2.29 5.63 -13.92
CA ILE A 54 -1.27 4.76 -14.48
C ILE A 54 -1.67 4.23 -15.85
N ASN A 55 -0.67 3.81 -16.62
CA ASN A 55 -0.89 3.09 -17.87
C ASN A 55 -1.38 1.68 -17.55
N ALA A 56 -2.66 1.43 -17.76
CA ALA A 56 -3.30 0.18 -17.35
C ALA A 56 -2.70 -1.06 -18.04
N GLY A 57 -2.37 -0.95 -19.33
CA GLY A 57 -1.77 -2.05 -20.06
C GLY A 57 -0.41 -2.44 -19.52
N LEU A 58 0.47 -1.44 -19.34
CA LEU A 58 1.81 -1.66 -18.81
C LEU A 58 1.75 -2.27 -17.40
N TRP A 59 0.95 -1.71 -16.51
CA TRP A 59 0.90 -2.17 -15.13
C TRP A 59 0.22 -3.51 -14.96
N SER A 60 -0.74 -3.86 -15.83
CA SER A 60 -1.28 -5.21 -15.86
C SER A 60 -0.18 -6.23 -16.17
N ASP A 61 0.67 -5.92 -17.15
CA ASP A 61 1.80 -6.79 -17.48
C ASP A 61 2.79 -6.90 -16.32
N LEU A 62 3.14 -5.78 -15.69
CA LEU A 62 4.07 -5.77 -14.56
C LEU A 62 3.55 -6.60 -13.39
N PHE A 63 2.26 -6.49 -13.07
CA PHE A 63 1.67 -7.29 -12.00
C PHE A 63 1.69 -8.78 -12.34
N LEU A 64 1.31 -9.13 -13.56
CA LEU A 64 1.24 -10.53 -13.98
C LEU A 64 2.62 -11.17 -14.12
N GLU A 65 3.62 -10.41 -14.54
CA GLU A 65 5.00 -10.89 -14.65
C GLU A 65 5.63 -11.21 -13.28
N ASN A 66 5.15 -10.55 -12.21
CA ASN A 66 5.62 -10.78 -10.85
C ASN A 66 4.49 -11.33 -9.95
N ARG A 67 3.60 -12.09 -10.54
CA ARG A 67 2.31 -12.50 -9.98
C ARG A 67 2.37 -13.04 -8.56
N GLU A 68 3.21 -14.04 -8.31
CA GLU A 68 3.24 -14.70 -7.00
C GLU A 68 3.71 -13.76 -5.89
N ASN A 69 4.69 -12.93 -6.18
CA ASN A 69 5.21 -11.97 -5.22
C ASN A 69 4.19 -10.84 -4.96
N VAL A 70 3.50 -10.38 -6.00
CA VAL A 70 2.46 -9.35 -5.86
C VAL A 70 1.30 -9.87 -5.02
N LEU A 71 0.85 -11.11 -5.27
CA LEU A 71 -0.21 -11.71 -4.48
C LEU A 71 0.19 -11.85 -3.01
N SER A 72 1.42 -12.24 -2.75
CA SER A 72 1.95 -12.36 -1.39
C SER A 72 1.95 -11.01 -0.66
N GLU A 73 2.37 -9.94 -1.34
CA GLU A 73 2.40 -8.61 -0.75
C GLU A 73 1.00 -8.05 -0.53
N LEU A 74 0.08 -8.30 -1.43
CA LEU A 74 -1.32 -7.91 -1.25
C LEU A 74 -1.93 -8.61 -0.04
N GLU A 75 -1.65 -9.90 0.14
CA GLU A 75 -2.15 -10.64 1.30
C GLU A 75 -1.55 -10.11 2.59
N ASN A 76 -0.26 -9.81 2.61
CA ASN A 76 0.39 -9.20 3.77
C ASN A 76 -0.22 -7.83 4.10
N PHE A 77 -0.45 -7.02 3.09
CA PHE A 77 -1.09 -5.71 3.24
C PHE A 77 -2.51 -5.83 3.78
N ARG A 78 -3.26 -6.78 3.27
CA ARG A 78 -4.62 -7.07 3.75
C ARG A 78 -4.63 -7.43 5.23
N THR A 79 -3.65 -8.21 5.68
CA THR A 79 -3.50 -8.57 7.09
C THR A 79 -3.29 -7.34 7.96
N GLN A 80 -2.51 -6.37 7.48
CA GLN A 80 -2.30 -5.11 8.20
C GLN A 80 -3.58 -4.29 8.29
N ILE A 81 -4.38 -4.26 7.23
CA ILE A 81 -5.69 -3.59 7.23
C ILE A 81 -6.61 -4.26 8.26
N GLU A 82 -6.65 -5.58 8.29
CA GLU A 82 -7.47 -6.33 9.26
C GLU A 82 -7.04 -6.02 10.70
N THR A 83 -5.75 -5.89 10.95
CA THR A 83 -5.23 -5.52 12.26
C THR A 83 -5.75 -4.14 12.68
N LEU A 84 -5.70 -3.16 11.77
CA LEU A 84 -6.24 -1.82 12.01
C LEU A 84 -7.74 -1.88 12.32
N GLN A 85 -8.49 -2.60 11.51
CA GLN A 85 -9.94 -2.74 11.71
C GLN A 85 -10.26 -3.30 13.08
N LYS A 86 -9.52 -4.33 13.50
CA LYS A 86 -9.71 -4.96 14.81
C LYS A 86 -9.45 -3.98 15.96
N LEU A 87 -8.32 -3.27 15.89
CA LEU A 87 -7.94 -2.31 16.91
C LEU A 87 -8.98 -1.18 17.06
N ILE A 88 -9.47 -0.69 15.94
CA ILE A 88 -10.49 0.36 15.92
C ILE A 88 -11.83 -0.17 16.43
N ASN A 89 -12.22 -1.36 15.99
CA ASN A 89 -13.48 -1.98 16.41
C ASN A 89 -13.52 -2.24 17.92
N GLU A 90 -12.38 -2.57 18.49
CA GLU A 90 -12.24 -2.85 19.93
C GLU A 90 -12.01 -1.57 20.75
N ASN A 91 -11.94 -0.42 20.13
CA ASN A 91 -11.57 0.84 20.78
C ASN A 91 -10.25 0.70 21.57
N ASN A 92 -9.33 -0.09 21.02
CA ASN A 92 -8.03 -0.35 21.65
C ASN A 92 -7.07 0.78 21.33
N ARG A 93 -7.16 1.87 22.10
CA ARG A 93 -6.35 3.06 21.88
C ARG A 93 -4.85 2.79 22.02
N GLU A 94 -4.44 2.03 23.02
CA GLU A 94 -3.04 1.67 23.23
C GLU A 94 -2.47 0.88 22.06
N GLY A 95 -3.18 -0.17 21.65
CA GLY A 95 -2.77 -0.99 20.50
C GLY A 95 -2.69 -0.20 19.22
N LEU A 96 -3.67 0.69 18.99
CA LEU A 96 -3.69 1.54 17.82
C LEU A 96 -2.50 2.52 17.82
N GLN A 97 -2.22 3.12 18.98
CA GLN A 97 -1.09 4.02 19.13
C GLN A 97 0.25 3.31 18.87
N GLU A 98 0.40 2.10 19.38
CA GLU A 98 1.58 1.26 19.13
C GLU A 98 1.74 0.94 17.64
N PHE A 99 0.65 0.57 16.99
CA PHE A 99 0.65 0.27 15.57
C PHE A 99 1.14 1.47 14.74
N LEU A 100 0.60 2.64 15.04
CA LEU A 100 0.96 3.87 14.33
C LEU A 100 2.39 4.32 14.64
N GLN A 101 2.81 4.19 15.90
CA GLN A 101 4.16 4.55 16.33
C GLN A 101 5.19 3.64 15.67
N LYS A 102 4.90 2.35 15.56
CA LYS A 102 5.77 1.39 14.88
C LYS A 102 5.94 1.76 13.42
N ALA A 103 4.84 2.13 12.76
CA ALA A 103 4.88 2.56 11.36
C ALA A 103 5.75 3.81 11.20
N ALA A 104 5.59 4.81 12.08
CA ALA A 104 6.37 6.04 12.03
C ALA A 104 7.86 5.78 12.19
N CYS A 105 8.24 4.93 13.14
CA CYS A 105 9.63 4.57 13.37
C CYS A 105 10.22 3.80 12.18
N HIS A 106 9.49 2.82 11.67
CA HIS A 106 9.95 1.99 10.56
C HIS A 106 10.11 2.82 9.27
N ARG A 107 9.19 3.75 9.02
CA ARG A 107 9.27 4.66 7.87
C ARG A 107 10.59 5.43 7.88
N LYS A 108 11.02 5.91 9.04
CA LYS A 108 12.29 6.66 9.18
C LYS A 108 13.50 5.77 8.89
N GLU A 109 13.40 4.47 9.17
CA GLU A 109 14.49 3.53 8.91
C GLU A 109 14.64 3.20 7.43
N ILE A 110 13.53 3.04 6.70
CA ILE A 110 13.56 2.53 5.32
C ILE A 110 13.55 3.61 4.26
N VAL A 111 13.19 4.84 4.60
CA VAL A 111 13.17 5.95 3.64
C VAL A 111 14.23 6.97 4.00
N LEU A 112 15.22 7.07 3.14
CA LEU A 112 16.36 7.97 3.31
C LEU A 112 16.03 9.41 2.89
#